data_4df14602781810a9ce71f3e4935fca27
#
_entry.id   4df14602781810a9ce71f3e4935fca27
#
_cell.length_a   1.000
_cell.length_b   1.000
_cell.length_c   1.000
_cell.angle_alpha   90.00
_cell.angle_beta   90.00
_cell.angle_gamma   90.00
#
_symmetry.space_group_name_H-M   'P 1'
#
loop_
_entity.id
_entity.type
_entity.pdbx_description
1 polymer ?
#
loop_
_entity_poly.entity_id
_entity_poly.type
_entity_poly.pdbx_seq_one_letter_code
_entity_poly.pdbx_strand_id
1 'polypeptide(L)'
;MSSIVTPLRKIHETAIVSPKAVIGKNVEIGPYAIVEDDVVIGDGCKLYPHAVIYQYTTVGKDCTFFPGAAVGGIPQDLKFAGEKTSTVIGDGCTFRECCTVSRATGEGNETRIGNNILMMAYTHVAHNCQVGNNVIMSNVATLAGHVIVEDRAVIGGLTAVHQFCKIGRNAMVGGMARVSQDIPPFMMVSGDPAFVCGLNSVGLARAGMPPEIRSELKKAFRILYRSGLSLQDAIDTMEQELVSSEPVEHLMRFLRNVERGIIRTRKD
;
A
#
# COMPACT_ATOMS: atom_id res chain seq x y z
N MET A 1 4.69 -47.24 3.67
CA MET A 1 3.71 -46.55 4.56
C MET A 1 3.95 -45.08 4.46
N SER A 2 3.10 -44.37 3.73
CA SER A 2 3.16 -42.92 3.59
C SER A 2 2.72 -42.30 4.92
N SER A 3 3.64 -41.68 5.63
CA SER A 3 3.31 -40.88 6.83
C SER A 3 2.47 -39.69 6.39
N ILE A 4 1.20 -39.73 6.69
CA ILE A 4 0.31 -38.55 6.56
C ILE A 4 0.80 -37.55 7.63
N VAL A 5 1.62 -36.58 7.20
CA VAL A 5 1.97 -35.44 8.05
C VAL A 5 0.69 -34.60 8.20
N THR A 6 0.01 -34.77 9.31
CA THR A 6 -1.13 -33.90 9.67
C THR A 6 -0.57 -32.48 9.83
N PRO A 7 -1.04 -31.46 9.09
CA PRO A 7 -0.55 -30.10 9.22
C PRO A 7 -0.82 -29.59 10.63
N LEU A 8 0.24 -29.18 11.33
CA LEU A 8 0.17 -28.64 12.69
C LEU A 8 -0.50 -27.24 12.63
N ARG A 9 -1.75 -27.17 13.06
CA ARG A 9 -2.38 -25.90 13.44
C ARG A 9 -1.99 -25.63 14.90
N LYS A 10 -1.29 -24.54 15.14
CA LYS A 10 -0.96 -24.10 16.51
C LYS A 10 -1.86 -22.96 16.90
N ILE A 11 -3.07 -23.27 17.36
CA ILE A 11 -4.01 -22.29 17.91
C ILE A 11 -3.90 -22.33 19.43
N HIS A 12 -3.53 -21.19 20.03
CA HIS A 12 -3.44 -21.06 21.48
C HIS A 12 -4.84 -21.20 22.12
N GLU A 13 -4.93 -21.82 23.28
CA GLU A 13 -6.21 -22.09 23.96
C GLU A 13 -7.02 -20.84 24.31
N THR A 14 -6.34 -19.69 24.50
CA THR A 14 -6.98 -18.40 24.78
C THR A 14 -7.31 -17.60 23.51
N ALA A 15 -6.98 -18.09 22.31
CA ALA A 15 -7.38 -17.44 21.08
C ALA A 15 -8.87 -17.64 20.81
N ILE A 16 -9.53 -16.60 20.29
CA ILE A 16 -10.94 -16.64 19.91
C ILE A 16 -11.01 -16.74 18.38
N VAL A 17 -11.31 -17.94 17.89
CA VAL A 17 -11.41 -18.20 16.45
C VAL A 17 -12.83 -18.65 16.12
N SER A 18 -13.49 -17.91 15.24
CA SER A 18 -14.86 -18.27 14.81
C SER A 18 -14.88 -19.65 14.12
N PRO A 19 -15.88 -20.48 14.39
CA PRO A 19 -16.09 -21.75 13.68
C PRO A 19 -16.39 -21.55 12.18
N LYS A 20 -16.80 -20.34 11.75
CA LYS A 20 -17.02 -19.99 10.34
C LYS A 20 -15.75 -19.52 9.64
N ALA A 21 -14.66 -19.29 10.36
CA ALA A 21 -13.40 -18.93 9.77
C ALA A 21 -12.75 -20.12 9.06
N VAL A 22 -12.20 -19.87 7.89
CA VAL A 22 -11.42 -20.87 7.11
C VAL A 22 -9.94 -20.64 7.37
N ILE A 23 -9.30 -21.58 8.07
CA ILE A 23 -7.90 -21.49 8.47
C ILE A 23 -7.06 -22.47 7.65
N GLY A 24 -6.05 -21.97 6.97
CA GLY A 24 -5.11 -22.72 6.16
C GLY A 24 -4.22 -23.69 6.95
N LYS A 25 -3.27 -24.31 6.25
CA LYS A 25 -2.29 -25.23 6.84
C LYS A 25 -1.15 -24.44 7.49
N ASN A 26 -0.55 -25.01 8.55
CA ASN A 26 0.61 -24.42 9.24
C ASN A 26 0.38 -22.98 9.76
N VAL A 27 -0.88 -22.61 10.04
CA VAL A 27 -1.20 -21.32 10.63
C VAL A 27 -0.94 -21.39 12.14
N GLU A 28 -0.26 -20.36 12.66
CA GLU A 28 -0.05 -20.17 14.11
C GLU A 28 -0.91 -19.00 14.60
N ILE A 29 -1.71 -19.24 15.65
CA ILE A 29 -2.57 -18.21 16.26
C ILE A 29 -2.21 -18.11 17.73
N GLY A 30 -1.62 -16.97 18.12
CA GLY A 30 -1.11 -16.70 19.45
C GLY A 30 -2.22 -16.39 20.48
N PRO A 31 -1.83 -16.24 21.75
CA PRO A 31 -2.77 -15.99 22.85
C PRO A 31 -3.56 -14.70 22.64
N TYR A 32 -4.86 -14.75 22.97
CA TYR A 32 -5.80 -13.63 22.87
C TYR A 32 -5.93 -13.01 21.47
N ALA A 33 -5.45 -13.67 20.42
CA ALA A 33 -5.74 -13.27 19.06
C ALA A 33 -7.20 -13.58 18.72
N ILE A 34 -7.82 -12.75 17.88
CA ILE A 34 -9.23 -12.87 17.50
C ILE A 34 -9.33 -13.02 15.98
N VAL A 35 -10.09 -14.02 15.54
CA VAL A 35 -10.45 -14.24 14.13
C VAL A 35 -11.96 -14.34 14.07
N GLU A 36 -12.60 -13.36 13.44
CA GLU A 36 -14.06 -13.26 13.37
C GLU A 36 -14.69 -14.18 12.32
N ASP A 37 -16.02 -14.08 12.18
CA ASP A 37 -16.83 -14.84 11.22
C ASP A 37 -16.39 -14.49 9.76
N ASP A 38 -16.56 -15.45 8.85
CA ASP A 38 -16.34 -15.25 7.42
C ASP A 38 -14.91 -14.74 7.05
N VAL A 39 -13.94 -15.01 7.91
CA VAL A 39 -12.52 -14.74 7.65
C VAL A 39 -11.88 -15.94 6.96
N VAL A 40 -11.03 -15.68 5.96
CA VAL A 40 -10.20 -16.68 5.31
C VAL A 40 -8.73 -16.36 5.56
N ILE A 41 -7.95 -17.30 6.12
CA ILE A 41 -6.51 -17.16 6.35
C ILE A 41 -5.77 -18.23 5.56
N GLY A 42 -4.88 -17.80 4.66
CA GLY A 42 -4.04 -18.69 3.85
C GLY A 42 -3.00 -19.45 4.67
N ASP A 43 -2.32 -20.37 4.01
CA ASP A 43 -1.31 -21.24 4.61
C ASP A 43 -0.13 -20.43 5.18
N GLY A 44 0.52 -20.93 6.23
CA GLY A 44 1.78 -20.39 6.78
C GLY A 44 1.66 -19.07 7.54
N CYS A 45 0.46 -18.53 7.71
CA CYS A 45 0.25 -17.25 8.41
C CYS A 45 0.53 -17.36 9.90
N LYS A 46 0.95 -16.24 10.49
CA LYS A 46 1.25 -16.14 11.92
C LYS A 46 0.59 -14.92 12.53
N LEU A 47 -0.28 -15.16 13.51
CA LEU A 47 -0.93 -14.15 14.33
C LEU A 47 -0.28 -14.14 15.70
N TYR A 48 0.36 -13.05 16.07
CA TYR A 48 0.90 -12.83 17.40
C TYR A 48 -0.19 -12.48 18.42
N PRO A 49 0.13 -12.42 19.71
CA PRO A 49 -0.87 -12.11 20.75
C PRO A 49 -1.64 -10.83 20.45
N HIS A 50 -2.94 -10.85 20.72
CA HIS A 50 -3.84 -9.70 20.53
C HIS A 50 -3.98 -9.18 19.10
N ALA A 51 -3.53 -9.91 18.07
CA ALA A 51 -3.87 -9.58 16.69
C ALA A 51 -5.35 -9.86 16.40
N VAL A 52 -6.01 -8.99 15.65
CA VAL A 52 -7.45 -9.12 15.34
C VAL A 52 -7.64 -9.12 13.83
N ILE A 53 -8.28 -10.15 13.30
CA ILE A 53 -8.74 -10.23 11.92
C ILE A 53 -10.27 -10.18 11.93
N TYR A 54 -10.80 -9.09 11.41
CA TYR A 54 -12.23 -8.81 11.41
C TYR A 54 -12.96 -9.50 10.27
N GLN A 55 -14.27 -9.60 10.42
CA GLN A 55 -15.20 -10.22 9.48
C GLN A 55 -15.01 -9.73 8.04
N TYR A 56 -15.24 -10.63 7.07
CA TYR A 56 -15.09 -10.39 5.62
C TYR A 56 -13.65 -10.07 5.17
N THR A 57 -12.66 -10.49 5.95
CA THR A 57 -11.26 -10.36 5.57
C THR A 57 -10.73 -11.65 4.96
N THR A 58 -10.11 -11.55 3.78
CA THR A 58 -9.35 -12.62 3.14
C THR A 58 -7.87 -12.30 3.22
N VAL A 59 -7.09 -13.21 3.79
CA VAL A 59 -5.62 -13.11 3.93
C VAL A 59 -4.96 -14.17 3.09
N GLY A 60 -3.98 -13.79 2.28
CA GLY A 60 -3.14 -14.69 1.50
C GLY A 60 -2.23 -15.55 2.37
N LYS A 61 -1.17 -16.10 1.79
CA LYS A 61 -0.24 -17.00 2.47
C LYS A 61 0.92 -16.25 3.13
N ASP A 62 1.56 -16.91 4.11
CA ASP A 62 2.81 -16.48 4.73
C ASP A 62 2.78 -15.04 5.29
N CYS A 63 1.61 -14.59 5.72
CA CYS A 63 1.42 -13.29 6.35
C CYS A 63 1.71 -13.33 7.85
N THR A 64 2.24 -12.24 8.38
CA THR A 64 2.57 -12.10 9.80
C THR A 64 1.89 -10.87 10.40
N PHE A 65 1.13 -11.08 11.49
CA PHE A 65 0.42 -10.04 12.21
C PHE A 65 0.98 -9.91 13.63
N PHE A 66 1.65 -8.81 13.90
CA PHE A 66 2.28 -8.53 15.20
C PHE A 66 1.24 -8.07 16.25
N PRO A 67 1.62 -7.98 17.53
CA PRO A 67 0.68 -7.67 18.60
C PRO A 67 -0.12 -6.38 18.35
N GLY A 68 -1.43 -6.47 18.51
CA GLY A 68 -2.35 -5.35 18.32
C GLY A 68 -2.62 -4.95 16.88
N ALA A 69 -2.08 -5.67 15.89
CA ALA A 69 -2.48 -5.46 14.50
C ALA A 69 -3.97 -5.78 14.32
N ALA A 70 -4.73 -4.86 13.71
CA ALA A 70 -6.18 -4.94 13.57
C ALA A 70 -6.59 -4.73 12.10
N VAL A 71 -6.94 -5.82 11.40
CA VAL A 71 -7.14 -5.83 9.95
C VAL A 71 -8.57 -6.18 9.58
N GLY A 72 -9.18 -5.37 8.71
CA GLY A 72 -10.54 -5.53 8.24
C GLY A 72 -11.59 -4.85 9.12
N GLY A 73 -11.19 -3.96 10.02
CA GLY A 73 -12.09 -3.25 10.93
C GLY A 73 -13.11 -2.38 10.20
N ILE A 74 -14.17 -2.01 10.91
CA ILE A 74 -15.24 -1.13 10.41
C ILE A 74 -14.62 0.20 9.96
N PRO A 75 -15.04 0.75 8.79
CA PRO A 75 -14.57 2.04 8.30
C PRO A 75 -14.81 3.18 9.28
N GLN A 76 -13.84 4.07 9.40
CA GLN A 76 -13.98 5.32 10.15
C GLN A 76 -14.62 6.40 9.26
N ASP A 77 -15.75 6.08 8.65
CA ASP A 77 -16.51 6.97 7.78
C ASP A 77 -17.94 7.07 8.31
N LEU A 78 -18.39 8.30 8.58
CA LEU A 78 -19.75 8.56 9.08
C LEU A 78 -20.85 8.15 8.11
N LYS A 79 -20.54 7.93 6.85
CA LYS A 79 -21.48 7.46 5.83
C LYS A 79 -21.66 5.95 5.82
N PHE A 80 -20.77 5.20 6.50
CA PHE A 80 -20.88 3.75 6.57
C PHE A 80 -22.14 3.33 7.32
N ALA A 81 -23.04 2.61 6.65
CA ALA A 81 -24.34 2.21 7.18
C ALA A 81 -24.43 0.71 7.53
N GLY A 82 -23.28 0.00 7.54
CA GLY A 82 -23.23 -1.44 7.84
C GLY A 82 -23.30 -2.33 6.60
N GLU A 83 -23.13 -1.78 5.42
CA GLU A 83 -23.10 -2.51 4.15
C GLU A 83 -22.00 -3.58 4.13
N LYS A 84 -22.24 -4.66 3.37
CA LYS A 84 -21.30 -5.77 3.24
C LYS A 84 -20.13 -5.39 2.34
N THR A 85 -19.00 -5.15 2.95
CA THR A 85 -17.73 -4.80 2.29
C THR A 85 -16.62 -5.70 2.78
N SER A 86 -15.47 -5.71 2.13
CA SER A 86 -14.40 -6.66 2.44
C SER A 86 -13.02 -6.00 2.52
N THR A 87 -12.08 -6.77 3.05
CA THR A 87 -10.64 -6.50 3.01
C THR A 87 -9.93 -7.69 2.39
N VAL A 88 -9.06 -7.46 1.43
CA VAL A 88 -8.28 -8.50 0.75
C VAL A 88 -6.80 -8.21 0.93
N ILE A 89 -6.07 -9.16 1.50
CA ILE A 89 -4.64 -9.09 1.74
C ILE A 89 -3.94 -10.15 0.88
N GLY A 90 -2.90 -9.77 0.15
CA GLY A 90 -2.07 -10.68 -0.63
C GLY A 90 -1.13 -11.52 0.22
N ASP A 91 -0.17 -12.16 -0.42
CA ASP A 91 0.80 -13.08 0.21
C ASP A 91 2.00 -12.32 0.80
N GLY A 92 2.66 -12.93 1.79
CA GLY A 92 3.95 -12.48 2.33
C GLY A 92 3.94 -11.13 3.06
N CYS A 93 2.78 -10.67 3.51
CA CYS A 93 2.63 -9.37 4.15
C CYS A 93 2.99 -9.38 5.63
N THR A 94 3.60 -8.30 6.09
CA THR A 94 3.95 -8.09 7.50
C THR A 94 3.25 -6.86 8.05
N PHE A 95 2.40 -7.07 9.06
CA PHE A 95 1.69 -6.03 9.81
C PHE A 95 2.31 -5.92 11.19
N ARG A 96 3.07 -4.85 11.43
CA ARG A 96 3.73 -4.61 12.70
C ARG A 96 2.72 -4.12 13.75
N GLU A 97 3.23 -3.85 14.94
CA GLU A 97 2.45 -3.58 16.14
C GLU A 97 1.45 -2.45 15.93
N CYS A 98 0.21 -2.68 16.33
CA CYS A 98 -0.89 -1.70 16.28
C CYS A 98 -1.16 -1.11 14.89
N CYS A 99 -0.80 -1.80 13.80
CA CYS A 99 -1.27 -1.44 12.46
C CYS A 99 -2.77 -1.59 12.35
N THR A 100 -3.41 -0.75 11.57
CA THR A 100 -4.85 -0.85 11.31
C THR A 100 -5.16 -0.81 9.82
N VAL A 101 -6.09 -1.64 9.38
CA VAL A 101 -6.64 -1.62 8.01
C VAL A 101 -8.16 -1.66 8.12
N SER A 102 -8.84 -0.68 7.55
CA SER A 102 -10.31 -0.67 7.50
C SER A 102 -10.81 -1.39 6.25
N ARG A 103 -11.92 -2.11 6.37
CA ARG A 103 -12.65 -2.60 5.19
C ARG A 103 -13.26 -1.43 4.40
N ALA A 104 -13.76 -1.67 3.20
CA ALA A 104 -14.30 -0.63 2.35
C ALA A 104 -15.67 -0.07 2.83
N THR A 105 -16.11 1.01 2.21
CA THR A 105 -17.49 1.51 2.21
C THR A 105 -18.14 1.28 0.85
N GLY A 106 -19.46 1.25 0.80
CA GLY A 106 -20.25 0.96 -0.40
C GLY A 106 -20.36 -0.53 -0.68
N GLU A 107 -21.59 -1.03 -0.84
CA GLU A 107 -21.91 -2.46 -0.98
C GLU A 107 -21.03 -3.16 -2.01
N GLY A 108 -20.45 -4.29 -1.64
CA GLY A 108 -19.59 -5.11 -2.48
C GLY A 108 -18.17 -4.58 -2.73
N ASN A 109 -17.83 -3.38 -2.25
CA ASN A 109 -16.49 -2.82 -2.40
C ASN A 109 -15.47 -3.50 -1.48
N GLU A 110 -14.19 -3.32 -1.82
CA GLU A 110 -13.07 -3.86 -1.05
C GLU A 110 -11.96 -2.85 -0.81
N THR A 111 -11.28 -2.97 0.33
CA THR A 111 -9.94 -2.42 0.56
C THR A 111 -8.94 -3.53 0.24
N ARG A 112 -7.97 -3.24 -0.63
CA ARG A 112 -7.01 -4.24 -1.11
C ARG A 112 -5.58 -3.87 -0.76
N ILE A 113 -4.86 -4.86 -0.22
CA ILE A 113 -3.42 -4.81 0.05
C ILE A 113 -2.76 -5.90 -0.79
N GLY A 114 -1.78 -5.53 -1.61
CA GLY A 114 -1.04 -6.46 -2.48
C GLY A 114 -0.10 -7.39 -1.74
N ASN A 115 0.86 -7.96 -2.45
CA ASN A 115 1.80 -8.93 -1.90
C ASN A 115 3.07 -8.28 -1.32
N ASN A 116 3.71 -8.95 -0.37
CA ASN A 116 5.01 -8.57 0.21
C ASN A 116 5.03 -7.14 0.77
N ILE A 117 3.97 -6.75 1.46
CA ILE A 117 3.84 -5.43 2.06
C ILE A 117 4.49 -5.43 3.45
N LEU A 118 5.19 -4.34 3.77
CA LEU A 118 5.62 -4.06 5.13
C LEU A 118 4.87 -2.84 5.66
N MET A 119 3.96 -3.06 6.58
CA MET A 119 3.33 -2.02 7.39
C MET A 119 4.05 -1.96 8.75
N MET A 120 4.86 -0.94 8.97
CA MET A 120 5.54 -0.74 10.26
C MET A 120 4.55 -0.27 11.32
N ALA A 121 4.98 -0.25 12.57
CA ALA A 121 4.10 0.00 13.72
C ALA A 121 3.29 1.30 13.59
N TYR A 122 2.03 1.22 14.04
CA TYR A 122 1.04 2.31 14.03
C TYR A 122 0.67 2.86 12.66
N THR A 123 0.94 2.14 11.57
CA THR A 123 0.45 2.56 10.25
C THR A 123 -1.05 2.35 10.12
N HIS A 124 -1.70 3.16 9.27
CA HIS A 124 -3.12 3.05 8.99
C HIS A 124 -3.42 3.06 7.50
N VAL A 125 -4.28 2.14 7.06
CA VAL A 125 -4.88 2.14 5.72
C VAL A 125 -6.39 2.25 5.89
N ALA A 126 -6.96 3.38 5.45
CA ALA A 126 -8.39 3.61 5.50
C ALA A 126 -9.14 2.83 4.41
N HIS A 127 -10.46 2.97 4.42
CA HIS A 127 -11.40 2.28 3.54
C HIS A 127 -11.15 2.54 2.05
N ASN A 128 -11.47 1.58 1.20
CA ASN A 128 -11.39 1.66 -0.27
C ASN A 128 -9.96 1.93 -0.82
N CYS A 129 -8.92 1.85 0.00
CA CYS A 129 -7.56 1.98 -0.50
C CYS A 129 -7.17 0.78 -1.35
N GLN A 130 -6.34 1.04 -2.37
CA GLN A 130 -5.74 0.03 -3.23
C GLN A 130 -4.21 0.14 -3.11
N VAL A 131 -3.58 -0.79 -2.42
CA VAL A 131 -2.13 -0.80 -2.19
C VAL A 131 -1.52 -1.92 -3.03
N GLY A 132 -0.59 -1.58 -3.91
CA GLY A 132 0.11 -2.49 -4.81
C GLY A 132 1.09 -3.42 -4.08
N ASN A 133 1.98 -4.05 -4.81
CA ASN A 133 2.93 -5.03 -4.27
C ASN A 133 4.23 -4.38 -3.79
N ASN A 134 4.90 -5.01 -2.81
CA ASN A 134 6.22 -4.60 -2.30
C ASN A 134 6.24 -3.15 -1.78
N VAL A 135 5.13 -2.64 -1.29
CA VAL A 135 5.04 -1.30 -0.68
C VAL A 135 5.55 -1.36 0.75
N ILE A 136 6.26 -0.31 1.15
CA ILE A 136 6.73 -0.12 2.54
C ILE A 136 6.05 1.11 3.11
N MET A 137 5.37 0.95 4.24
CA MET A 137 4.83 2.04 5.05
C MET A 137 5.61 2.10 6.36
N SER A 138 6.37 3.18 6.54
CA SER A 138 7.15 3.40 7.78
C SER A 138 6.24 3.82 8.93
N ASN A 139 6.77 3.76 10.15
CA ASN A 139 5.99 4.00 11.38
C ASN A 139 5.07 5.23 11.28
N VAL A 140 3.82 5.04 11.70
CA VAL A 140 2.79 6.09 11.78
C VAL A 140 2.38 6.68 10.41
N ALA A 141 2.79 6.09 9.28
CA ALA A 141 2.31 6.52 7.98
C ALA A 141 0.81 6.19 7.83
N THR A 142 0.03 7.14 7.31
CA THR A 142 -1.44 7.06 7.27
C THR A 142 -1.96 7.36 5.88
N LEU A 143 -2.79 6.46 5.35
CA LEU A 143 -3.55 6.66 4.12
C LEU A 143 -5.01 6.94 4.48
N ALA A 144 -5.55 8.07 4.04
CA ALA A 144 -6.99 8.34 4.09
C ALA A 144 -7.75 7.51 3.04
N GLY A 145 -9.09 7.60 3.02
CA GLY A 145 -9.91 6.77 2.13
C GLY A 145 -9.62 6.93 0.64
N HIS A 146 -9.80 5.86 -0.13
CA HIS A 146 -9.66 5.84 -1.59
C HIS A 146 -8.26 6.18 -2.12
N VAL A 147 -7.22 6.06 -1.31
CA VAL A 147 -5.84 6.26 -1.77
C VAL A 147 -5.39 5.06 -2.58
N ILE A 148 -4.73 5.32 -3.71
CA ILE A 148 -4.09 4.31 -4.55
C ILE A 148 -2.58 4.42 -4.36
N VAL A 149 -1.93 3.32 -4.00
CA VAL A 149 -0.47 3.23 -3.91
C VAL A 149 -0.01 2.16 -4.88
N GLU A 150 0.77 2.54 -5.86
CA GLU A 150 1.32 1.59 -6.83
C GLU A 150 2.52 0.82 -6.26
N ASP A 151 2.94 -0.22 -6.99
CA ASP A 151 3.99 -1.14 -6.59
C ASP A 151 5.30 -0.45 -6.17
N ARG A 152 5.96 -1.02 -5.16
CA ARG A 152 7.28 -0.59 -4.69
C ARG A 152 7.39 0.87 -4.24
N ALA A 153 6.28 1.52 -3.95
CA ALA A 153 6.31 2.82 -3.30
C ALA A 153 6.79 2.69 -1.85
N VAL A 154 7.50 3.69 -1.38
CA VAL A 154 7.94 3.78 0.03
C VAL A 154 7.36 5.04 0.64
N ILE A 155 6.61 4.88 1.74
CA ILE A 155 5.96 5.96 2.46
C ILE A 155 6.69 6.15 3.79
N GLY A 156 7.33 7.31 3.94
CA GLY A 156 8.11 7.67 5.13
C GLY A 156 7.27 7.79 6.39
N GLY A 157 7.90 7.69 7.53
CA GLY A 157 7.22 7.77 8.83
C GLY A 157 6.52 9.10 9.06
N LEU A 158 5.42 9.09 9.82
CA LEU A 158 4.60 10.26 10.12
C LEU A 158 4.03 10.98 8.88
N THR A 159 3.97 10.31 7.75
CA THR A 159 3.37 10.84 6.52
C THR A 159 1.86 10.71 6.57
N ALA A 160 1.15 11.78 6.19
CA ALA A 160 -0.30 11.77 5.99
C ALA A 160 -0.65 11.96 4.51
N VAL A 161 -1.43 11.03 3.96
CA VAL A 161 -1.88 11.06 2.56
C VAL A 161 -3.37 11.34 2.51
N HIS A 162 -3.75 12.44 1.85
CA HIS A 162 -5.13 12.88 1.70
C HIS A 162 -5.93 11.89 0.83
N GLN A 163 -7.23 11.79 1.10
CA GLN A 163 -8.15 10.93 0.34
C GLN A 163 -8.07 11.17 -1.17
N PHE A 164 -8.26 10.10 -1.95
CA PHE A 164 -8.23 10.08 -3.42
C PHE A 164 -6.88 10.41 -4.06
N CYS A 165 -5.80 10.56 -3.30
CA CYS A 165 -4.47 10.72 -3.87
C CYS A 165 -3.94 9.41 -4.45
N LYS A 166 -3.15 9.52 -5.52
CA LYS A 166 -2.42 8.41 -6.14
C LYS A 166 -0.93 8.58 -5.87
N ILE A 167 -0.27 7.51 -5.41
CA ILE A 167 1.18 7.45 -5.22
C ILE A 167 1.73 6.46 -6.24
N GLY A 168 2.50 6.98 -7.19
CA GLY A 168 3.00 6.20 -8.32
C GLY A 168 4.09 5.20 -7.94
N ARG A 169 4.33 4.26 -8.85
CA ARG A 169 5.29 3.16 -8.72
C ARG A 169 6.70 3.66 -8.41
N ASN A 170 7.38 2.99 -7.49
CA ASN A 170 8.72 3.36 -7.04
C ASN A 170 8.85 4.82 -6.54
N ALA A 171 7.76 5.47 -6.19
CA ALA A 171 7.83 6.77 -5.53
C ALA A 171 8.42 6.63 -4.12
N MET A 172 9.14 7.66 -3.67
CA MET A 172 9.66 7.78 -2.31
C MET A 172 9.04 9.02 -1.65
N VAL A 173 8.25 8.81 -0.63
CA VAL A 173 7.69 9.87 0.20
C VAL A 173 8.54 10.00 1.46
N GLY A 174 9.15 11.17 1.64
CA GLY A 174 9.94 11.48 2.83
C GLY A 174 9.08 11.51 4.09
N GLY A 175 9.70 11.27 5.24
CA GLY A 175 9.00 11.34 6.52
C GLY A 175 8.40 12.72 6.79
N MET A 176 7.32 12.76 7.59
CA MET A 176 6.57 13.97 7.96
C MET A 176 5.97 14.74 6.77
N ALA A 177 5.76 14.07 5.64
CA ALA A 177 5.18 14.71 4.47
C ALA A 177 3.64 14.77 4.57
N ARG A 178 3.04 15.91 4.18
CA ARG A 178 1.59 16.06 3.99
C ARG A 178 1.26 16.04 2.51
N VAL A 179 0.78 14.89 2.02
CA VAL A 179 0.48 14.63 0.62
C VAL A 179 -0.99 14.97 0.32
N SER A 180 -1.24 15.96 -0.53
CA SER A 180 -2.59 16.41 -0.90
C SER A 180 -2.89 16.33 -2.40
N GLN A 181 -1.91 15.92 -3.21
CA GLN A 181 -1.99 15.76 -4.66
C GLN A 181 -1.29 14.46 -5.08
N ASP A 182 -1.50 14.04 -6.32
CA ASP A 182 -0.92 12.82 -6.86
C ASP A 182 0.60 12.92 -6.98
N ILE A 183 1.29 11.85 -6.60
CA ILE A 183 2.75 11.72 -6.73
C ILE A 183 3.05 10.86 -7.96
N PRO A 184 3.63 11.42 -9.02
CA PRO A 184 3.97 10.63 -10.20
C PRO A 184 4.97 9.51 -9.89
N PRO A 185 4.93 8.40 -10.66
CA PRO A 185 5.89 7.31 -10.54
C PRO A 185 7.34 7.77 -10.53
N PHE A 186 8.17 7.09 -9.75
CA PHE A 186 9.62 7.29 -9.68
C PHE A 186 10.10 8.59 -9.02
N MET A 187 9.19 9.42 -8.53
CA MET A 187 9.54 10.70 -7.92
C MET A 187 9.86 10.54 -6.43
N MET A 188 10.69 11.45 -5.93
CA MET A 188 10.94 11.65 -4.51
C MET A 188 10.26 12.95 -4.06
N VAL A 189 9.47 12.87 -2.99
CA VAL A 189 8.75 14.01 -2.41
C VAL A 189 9.02 14.12 -0.94
N SER A 190 8.91 15.32 -0.38
CA SER A 190 9.09 15.60 1.04
C SER A 190 8.38 16.90 1.44
N GLY A 191 8.21 17.12 2.73
CA GLY A 191 7.76 18.40 3.30
C GLY A 191 6.27 18.50 3.60
N ASP A 192 5.89 19.60 4.23
CA ASP A 192 4.51 19.99 4.57
C ASP A 192 4.25 21.45 4.13
N PRO A 193 3.45 21.68 3.07
CA PRO A 193 2.92 20.70 2.15
C PRO A 193 4.01 19.97 1.36
N ALA A 194 3.72 18.73 0.93
CA ALA A 194 4.67 17.93 0.18
C ALA A 194 5.03 18.59 -1.18
N PHE A 195 6.30 18.51 -1.56
CA PHE A 195 6.81 18.99 -2.85
C PHE A 195 7.78 17.97 -3.45
N VAL A 196 7.96 18.01 -4.77
CA VAL A 196 8.88 17.12 -5.47
C VAL A 196 10.32 17.59 -5.27
N CYS A 197 11.16 16.73 -4.69
CA CYS A 197 12.60 16.95 -4.50
C CYS A 197 13.43 16.54 -5.72
N GLY A 198 12.95 15.56 -6.49
CA GLY A 198 13.66 15.02 -7.64
C GLY A 198 13.17 13.63 -8.05
N LEU A 199 13.95 12.97 -8.88
CA LEU A 199 13.81 11.56 -9.20
C LEU A 199 14.33 10.70 -8.04
N ASN A 200 13.66 9.61 -7.71
CA ASN A 200 14.10 8.62 -6.71
C ASN A 200 15.30 7.80 -7.23
N SER A 201 16.39 8.49 -7.59
CA SER A 201 17.55 7.88 -8.28
C SER A 201 18.17 6.72 -7.49
N VAL A 202 18.22 6.83 -6.16
CA VAL A 202 18.79 5.80 -5.28
C VAL A 202 17.88 4.57 -5.23
N GLY A 203 16.57 4.78 -5.05
CA GLY A 203 15.59 3.69 -5.03
C GLY A 203 15.53 2.94 -6.35
N LEU A 204 15.57 3.66 -7.47
CA LEU A 204 15.58 3.06 -8.81
C LEU A 204 16.84 2.22 -9.07
N ALA A 205 18.01 2.72 -8.64
CA ALA A 205 19.25 1.95 -8.76
C ALA A 205 19.23 0.67 -7.90
N ARG A 206 18.73 0.76 -6.66
CA ARG A 206 18.56 -0.42 -5.78
C ARG A 206 17.54 -1.42 -6.31
N ALA A 207 16.52 -0.95 -7.02
CA ALA A 207 15.54 -1.79 -7.70
C ALA A 207 16.09 -2.45 -8.99
N GLY A 208 17.36 -2.24 -9.33
CA GLY A 208 18.00 -2.82 -10.51
C GLY A 208 17.62 -2.15 -11.84
N MET A 209 17.04 -0.94 -11.79
CA MET A 209 16.66 -0.26 -13.04
C MET A 209 17.90 0.14 -13.85
N PRO A 210 17.96 -0.21 -15.15
CA PRO A 210 19.12 0.07 -16.02
C PRO A 210 19.47 1.57 -16.07
N PRO A 211 20.76 1.94 -16.19
CA PRO A 211 21.20 3.32 -16.25
C PRO A 211 20.54 4.12 -17.37
N GLU A 212 20.32 3.49 -18.52
CA GLU A 212 19.69 4.08 -19.72
C GLU A 212 18.26 4.52 -19.39
N ILE A 213 17.47 3.65 -18.77
CA ILE A 213 16.09 3.95 -18.36
C ILE A 213 16.08 5.06 -17.30
N ARG A 214 16.99 5.02 -16.31
CA ARG A 214 17.11 6.09 -15.32
C ARG A 214 17.49 7.43 -15.95
N SER A 215 18.27 7.42 -17.03
CA SER A 215 18.59 8.62 -17.81
C SER A 215 17.35 9.20 -18.50
N GLU A 216 16.53 8.35 -19.14
CA GLU A 216 15.26 8.78 -19.75
C GLU A 216 14.28 9.34 -18.71
N LEU A 217 14.11 8.68 -17.57
CA LEU A 217 13.28 9.19 -16.48
C LEU A 217 13.81 10.53 -15.91
N LYS A 218 15.14 10.76 -15.94
CA LYS A 218 15.71 12.06 -15.56
C LYS A 218 15.41 13.15 -16.58
N LYS A 219 15.34 12.82 -17.88
CA LYS A 219 14.85 13.75 -18.91
C LYS A 219 13.37 14.04 -18.69
N ALA A 220 12.53 13.00 -18.49
CA ALA A 220 11.12 13.14 -18.17
C ALA A 220 10.89 14.09 -16.97
N PHE A 221 11.65 13.90 -15.89
CA PHE A 221 11.61 14.79 -14.74
C PHE A 221 11.89 16.26 -15.11
N ARG A 222 12.90 16.53 -15.96
CA ARG A 222 13.23 17.90 -16.39
C ARG A 222 12.10 18.50 -17.21
N ILE A 223 11.54 17.73 -18.16
CA ILE A 223 10.40 18.16 -18.97
C ILE A 223 9.22 18.49 -18.07
N LEU A 224 8.86 17.59 -17.13
CA LEU A 224 7.68 17.75 -16.27
C LEU A 224 7.80 18.91 -15.27
N TYR A 225 8.99 19.16 -14.72
CA TYR A 225 9.16 20.04 -13.57
C TYR A 225 10.07 21.24 -13.77
N ARG A 226 10.84 21.30 -14.87
CA ARG A 226 11.85 22.34 -15.11
C ARG A 226 11.68 23.10 -16.42
N SER A 227 10.75 22.67 -17.29
CA SER A 227 10.52 23.31 -18.59
C SER A 227 9.56 24.50 -18.52
N GLY A 228 8.75 24.60 -17.48
CA GLY A 228 7.69 25.60 -17.41
C GLY A 228 6.43 25.25 -18.22
N LEU A 229 6.39 24.08 -18.84
CA LEU A 229 5.25 23.63 -19.67
C LEU A 229 4.01 23.33 -18.83
N SER A 230 2.84 23.36 -19.46
CA SER A 230 1.63 22.78 -18.90
C SER A 230 1.78 21.26 -18.79
N LEU A 231 0.91 20.59 -18.00
CA LEU A 231 0.97 19.13 -17.88
C LEU A 231 0.77 18.45 -19.23
N GLN A 232 -0.17 18.93 -20.06
CA GLN A 232 -0.44 18.37 -21.38
C GLN A 232 0.74 18.57 -22.32
N ASP A 233 1.27 19.78 -22.42
CA ASP A 233 2.44 20.07 -23.27
C ASP A 233 3.69 19.26 -22.84
N ALA A 234 3.84 19.04 -21.51
CA ALA A 234 4.92 18.21 -21.00
C ALA A 234 4.76 16.74 -21.41
N ILE A 235 3.54 16.20 -21.42
CA ILE A 235 3.24 14.84 -21.89
C ILE A 235 3.57 14.74 -23.39
N ASP A 236 3.08 15.68 -24.19
CA ASP A 236 3.29 15.69 -25.64
C ASP A 236 4.79 15.81 -25.99
N THR A 237 5.53 16.63 -25.25
CA THR A 237 6.99 16.74 -25.38
C THR A 237 7.70 15.44 -25.01
N MET A 238 7.28 14.78 -23.92
CA MET A 238 7.85 13.48 -23.53
C MET A 238 7.60 12.40 -24.59
N GLU A 239 6.43 12.38 -25.25
CA GLU A 239 6.13 11.46 -26.34
C GLU A 239 7.04 11.63 -27.54
N GLN A 240 7.45 12.87 -27.82
CA GLN A 240 8.32 13.19 -28.96
C GLN A 240 9.81 12.99 -28.67
N GLU A 241 10.26 13.28 -27.45
CA GLU A 241 11.69 13.38 -27.13
C GLU A 241 12.26 12.17 -26.39
N LEU A 242 11.43 11.36 -25.72
CA LEU A 242 11.92 10.26 -24.92
C LEU A 242 11.94 8.94 -25.67
N VAL A 243 12.96 8.14 -25.41
CA VAL A 243 12.98 6.75 -25.87
C VAL A 243 11.92 5.96 -25.13
N SER A 244 10.99 5.36 -25.89
CA SER A 244 9.91 4.55 -25.34
C SER A 244 10.47 3.35 -24.55
N SER A 245 9.95 3.17 -23.37
CA SER A 245 10.22 2.02 -22.50
C SER A 245 9.05 1.86 -21.54
N GLU A 246 8.87 0.67 -20.99
CA GLU A 246 7.76 0.41 -20.07
C GLU A 246 7.69 1.43 -18.91
N PRO A 247 8.80 1.81 -18.23
CA PRO A 247 8.74 2.83 -17.19
C PRO A 247 8.35 4.23 -17.69
N VAL A 248 8.80 4.65 -18.87
CA VAL A 248 8.45 5.95 -19.46
C VAL A 248 6.95 5.97 -19.83
N GLU A 249 6.48 4.91 -20.48
CA GLU A 249 5.05 4.75 -20.83
C GLU A 249 4.16 4.70 -19.58
N HIS A 250 4.61 4.03 -18.52
CA HIS A 250 3.89 3.99 -17.25
C HIS A 250 3.76 5.40 -16.63
N LEU A 251 4.85 6.17 -16.63
CA LEU A 251 4.81 7.56 -16.16
C LEU A 251 3.81 8.39 -16.96
N MET A 252 3.86 8.33 -18.30
CA MET A 252 2.92 9.06 -19.15
C MET A 252 1.47 8.64 -18.93
N ARG A 253 1.21 7.32 -18.83
CA ARG A 253 -0.12 6.80 -18.53
C ARG A 253 -0.65 7.29 -17.18
N PHE A 254 0.21 7.33 -16.14
CA PHE A 254 -0.15 7.89 -14.84
C PHE A 254 -0.54 9.37 -14.97
N LEU A 255 0.28 10.17 -15.65
CA LEU A 255 0.06 11.61 -15.82
C LEU A 255 -1.24 11.96 -16.58
N ARG A 256 -1.65 11.11 -17.53
CA ARG A 256 -2.94 11.27 -18.25
C ARG A 256 -4.16 10.96 -17.37
N ASN A 257 -3.98 10.18 -16.30
CA ASN A 257 -5.05 9.74 -15.40
C ASN A 257 -5.02 10.43 -14.03
N VAL A 258 -4.42 11.61 -13.94
CA VAL A 258 -4.37 12.41 -12.72
C VAL A 258 -5.71 13.07 -12.45
N GLU A 259 -6.22 12.94 -11.24
CA GLU A 259 -7.52 13.52 -10.83
C GLU A 259 -7.37 14.71 -9.88
N ARG A 260 -6.37 14.66 -8.99
CA ARG A 260 -6.14 15.69 -7.98
C ARG A 260 -5.04 16.70 -8.35
N GLY A 261 -4.54 16.67 -9.60
CA GLY A 261 -3.32 17.35 -9.98
C GLY A 261 -2.07 16.70 -9.39
N ILE A 262 -0.90 17.01 -9.93
CA ILE A 262 0.37 16.45 -9.44
C ILE A 262 1.05 17.40 -8.45
N ILE A 263 1.76 16.83 -7.48
CA ILE A 263 2.65 17.58 -6.59
C ILE A 263 3.66 18.36 -7.43
N ARG A 264 3.87 19.64 -7.08
CA ARG A 264 4.81 20.56 -7.75
C ARG A 264 6.16 20.59 -7.03
N THR A 265 7.16 21.15 -7.66
CA THR A 265 8.41 21.55 -6.99
C THR A 265 8.15 22.69 -6.03
N ARG A 266 8.99 22.83 -5.00
CA ARG A 266 8.95 24.01 -4.14
C ARG A 266 9.18 25.27 -4.99
N LYS A 267 8.32 26.26 -4.86
CA LYS A 267 8.62 27.60 -5.36
C LYS A 267 9.62 28.23 -4.41
N ASP A 268 10.73 28.70 -4.94
CA ASP A 268 11.73 29.49 -4.18
C ASP A 268 11.10 30.78 -3.66
#